data_7f9ab0e719fadb3d9f23ec7a51150891
#
_entry.id   7f9ab0e719fadb3d9f23ec7a51150891
#
_cell.length_a   1.000
_cell.length_b   1.000
_cell.length_c   1.000
_cell.angle_alpha   90.00
_cell.angle_beta   90.00
_cell.angle_gamma   90.00
#
_symmetry.space_group_name_H-M   'P 1'
#
loop_
_entity.id
_entity.type
_entity.pdbx_description
1 polymer ?
#
loop_
_entity_poly.entity_id
_entity_poly.type
_entity_poly.pdbx_seq_one_letter_code
_entity_poly.pdbx_strand_id
1 'polypeptide(L)'
;MDNEFKSNEKLFRAVYPPENAPMFWRLDGSISSAAFADPKGLSVDREGERETKDAVSFMQSRFQGRIIYVRVKNCSEIGAVVKYLPSKSDPYHSEIHGSEGTALLSKSQRRHLSQKAVTVY
;
A
#
# COMPACT_ATOMS: atom_id res chain seq x y z
N MET A 1 -5.97 -9.42 16.41
CA MET A 1 -5.04 -9.47 15.27
C MET A 1 -3.63 -9.27 15.77
N ASP A 2 -2.70 -10.07 15.27
CA ASP A 2 -1.30 -10.02 15.65
C ASP A 2 -0.66 -8.72 15.17
N ASN A 3 0.22 -8.11 16.00
CA ASN A 3 0.98 -6.92 15.60
C ASN A 3 2.08 -7.25 14.58
N GLU A 4 2.49 -8.50 14.50
CA GLU A 4 3.51 -8.91 13.55
C GLU A 4 2.92 -9.15 12.17
N PHE A 5 3.71 -8.79 11.16
CA PHE A 5 3.33 -8.99 9.77
C PHE A 5 3.97 -10.26 9.24
N LYS A 6 3.19 -11.05 8.50
CA LYS A 6 3.73 -12.19 7.77
C LYS A 6 4.35 -11.71 6.46
N SER A 7 5.39 -12.38 6.02
CA SER A 7 6.14 -12.01 4.81
C SER A 7 5.25 -11.88 3.57
N ASN A 8 4.28 -12.77 3.42
CA ASN A 8 3.40 -12.78 2.25
C ASN A 8 2.13 -11.95 2.43
N GLU A 9 1.95 -11.30 3.58
CA GLU A 9 0.77 -10.51 3.84
C GLU A 9 0.66 -9.37 2.84
N LYS A 10 -0.54 -9.15 2.33
CA LYS A 10 -0.83 -8.08 1.38
C LYS A 10 -1.13 -6.79 2.12
N LEU A 11 -0.65 -5.69 1.55
CA LEU A 11 -0.88 -4.34 2.04
C LEU A 11 -1.60 -3.59 0.92
N PHE A 12 -2.87 -3.26 1.18
CA PHE A 12 -3.75 -2.67 0.16
C PHE A 12 -3.72 -1.15 0.21
N ARG A 13 -3.78 -0.53 -0.97
CA ARG A 13 -3.83 0.92 -1.09
C ARG A 13 -4.85 1.31 -2.15
N ALA A 14 -5.69 2.30 -1.82
CA ALA A 14 -6.60 2.90 -2.79
C ALA A 14 -5.87 4.03 -3.50
N VAL A 15 -5.99 4.07 -4.82
CA VAL A 15 -5.34 5.08 -5.67
C VAL A 15 -6.37 5.64 -6.64
N TYR A 16 -6.45 6.96 -6.75
CA TYR A 16 -7.37 7.59 -7.71
C TYR A 16 -7.12 7.01 -9.11
N PRO A 17 -8.19 6.78 -9.89
CA PRO A 17 -8.05 6.15 -11.20
C PRO A 17 -7.35 7.07 -12.21
N PRO A 18 -6.89 6.55 -13.36
CA PRO A 18 -6.17 7.35 -14.36
C PRO A 18 -6.92 8.59 -14.84
N GLU A 19 -8.25 8.53 -14.87
CA GLU A 19 -9.10 9.65 -15.29
C GLU A 19 -8.98 10.86 -14.35
N ASN A 20 -8.71 10.61 -13.06
CA ASN A 20 -8.61 11.65 -12.03
C ASN A 20 -7.17 11.99 -11.65
N ALA A 21 -6.26 11.03 -11.81
CA ALA A 21 -4.87 11.19 -11.40
C ALA A 21 -3.92 10.43 -12.34
N PRO A 22 -3.77 10.94 -13.57
CA PRO A 22 -2.95 10.23 -14.58
C PRO A 22 -1.49 10.07 -14.17
N MET A 23 -0.97 10.92 -13.27
CA MET A 23 0.42 10.81 -12.80
C MET A 23 0.69 9.54 -11.99
N PHE A 24 -0.36 8.90 -11.47
CA PHE A 24 -0.20 7.67 -10.68
C PHE A 24 -0.16 6.41 -11.54
N TRP A 25 -0.34 6.54 -12.84
CA TRP A 25 -0.45 5.39 -13.75
C TRP A 25 0.45 5.57 -14.95
N ARG A 26 1.02 4.46 -15.42
CA ARG A 26 1.78 4.44 -16.68
C ARG A 26 0.83 4.26 -17.85
N LEU A 27 1.34 4.53 -19.05
CA LEU A 27 0.54 4.38 -20.27
C LEU A 27 0.05 2.95 -20.50
N ASP A 28 0.79 1.97 -19.99
CA ASP A 28 0.39 0.55 -20.10
C ASP A 28 -0.65 0.14 -19.05
N GLY A 29 -1.10 1.06 -18.21
CA GLY A 29 -2.11 0.81 -17.20
C GLY A 29 -1.56 0.37 -15.84
N SER A 30 -0.24 0.16 -15.72
CA SER A 30 0.38 -0.20 -14.44
C SER A 30 0.57 1.02 -13.56
N ILE A 31 0.70 0.78 -12.23
CA ILE A 31 0.91 1.85 -11.25
C ILE A 31 2.30 2.48 -11.41
N SER A 32 2.40 3.79 -11.25
CA SER A 32 3.66 4.49 -11.27
C SER A 32 4.23 4.69 -9.87
N SER A 33 5.52 5.01 -9.78
CA SER A 33 6.19 5.27 -8.50
C SER A 33 5.61 6.48 -7.76
N ALA A 34 5.01 7.43 -8.47
CA ALA A 34 4.39 8.62 -7.87
C ALA A 34 3.27 8.27 -6.89
N ALA A 35 2.60 7.14 -7.08
CA ALA A 35 1.52 6.70 -6.20
C ALA A 35 2.02 6.29 -4.79
N PHE A 36 3.32 6.13 -4.62
CA PHE A 36 3.94 5.70 -3.36
C PHE A 36 4.64 6.84 -2.62
N ALA A 37 4.46 8.08 -3.05
CA ALA A 37 5.07 9.24 -2.41
C ALA A 37 4.12 9.84 -1.38
N ASP A 38 4.50 9.74 -0.09
CA ASP A 38 3.78 10.40 0.99
C ASP A 38 4.77 10.76 2.09
N PRO A 39 4.98 12.06 2.37
CA PRO A 39 5.97 12.50 3.35
C PRO A 39 5.65 12.07 4.79
N LYS A 40 4.39 11.72 5.08
CA LYS A 40 3.95 11.31 6.42
C LYS A 40 3.96 9.80 6.63
N GLY A 41 4.33 9.04 5.60
CA GLY A 41 4.21 7.59 5.60
C GLY A 41 3.06 7.15 4.70
N LEU A 42 3.28 6.08 3.96
CA LEU A 42 2.31 5.60 2.98
C LEU A 42 1.20 4.82 3.68
N SER A 43 -0.03 5.36 3.65
CA SER A 43 -1.18 4.68 4.25
C SER A 43 -1.58 3.47 3.44
N VAL A 44 -1.74 2.35 4.13
CA VAL A 44 -2.20 1.08 3.56
C VAL A 44 -3.13 0.40 4.56
N ASP A 45 -3.92 -0.56 4.07
CA ASP A 45 -4.67 -1.48 4.93
C ASP A 45 -4.01 -2.85 4.86
N ARG A 46 -3.62 -3.39 6.01
CA ARG A 46 -3.09 -4.74 6.05
C ARG A 46 -4.20 -5.76 5.78
N GLU A 47 -3.85 -6.87 5.17
CA GLU A 47 -4.79 -7.97 4.94
C GLU A 47 -5.27 -8.57 6.25
N GLY A 48 -4.35 -8.72 7.20
CA GLY A 48 -4.63 -9.39 8.46
C GLY A 48 -4.94 -10.86 8.21
N GLU A 49 -5.99 -11.35 8.85
CA GLU A 49 -6.44 -12.74 8.71
C GLU A 49 -7.60 -12.87 7.72
N ARG A 50 -7.93 -11.79 7.01
CA ARG A 50 -9.05 -11.78 6.04
C ARG A 50 -8.64 -12.44 4.72
N GLU A 51 -9.63 -12.87 3.97
CA GLU A 51 -9.43 -13.21 2.56
C GLU A 51 -9.26 -11.92 1.75
N THR A 52 -8.54 -12.00 0.64
CA THR A 52 -8.30 -10.84 -0.24
C THR A 52 -9.60 -10.17 -0.65
N LYS A 53 -10.63 -10.94 -1.03
CA LYS A 53 -11.92 -10.38 -1.46
C LYS A 53 -12.58 -9.53 -0.38
N ASP A 54 -12.44 -9.91 0.89
CA ASP A 54 -13.03 -9.19 2.01
C ASP A 54 -12.25 -7.89 2.29
N ALA A 55 -10.93 -7.94 2.18
CA ALA A 55 -10.09 -6.74 2.30
C ALA A 55 -10.40 -5.74 1.19
N VAL A 56 -10.55 -6.20 -0.05
CA VAL A 56 -10.89 -5.36 -1.19
C VAL A 56 -12.29 -4.74 -1.02
N SER A 57 -13.28 -5.54 -0.60
CA SER A 57 -14.64 -5.02 -0.37
C SER A 57 -14.67 -3.93 0.69
N PHE A 58 -13.90 -4.11 1.76
CA PHE A 58 -13.79 -3.11 2.82
C PHE A 58 -13.20 -1.80 2.27
N MET A 59 -12.14 -1.88 1.48
CA MET A 59 -11.53 -0.71 0.85
C MET A 59 -12.49 -0.01 -0.09
N GLN A 60 -13.24 -0.77 -0.90
CA GLN A 60 -14.23 -0.23 -1.82
C GLN A 60 -15.34 0.54 -1.11
N SER A 61 -15.72 0.11 0.09
CA SER A 61 -16.75 0.78 0.87
C SER A 61 -16.28 2.11 1.46
N ARG A 62 -14.98 2.36 1.51
CA ARG A 62 -14.38 3.52 2.18
C ARG A 62 -13.71 4.49 1.23
N PHE A 63 -13.20 4.01 0.12
CA PHE A 63 -12.38 4.82 -0.79
C PHE A 63 -12.86 4.70 -2.22
N GLN A 64 -12.69 5.77 -2.97
CA GLN A 64 -12.92 5.77 -4.42
C GLN A 64 -11.61 5.49 -5.14
N GLY A 65 -11.69 4.90 -6.32
CA GLY A 65 -10.54 4.64 -7.15
C GLY A 65 -10.23 3.15 -7.29
N ARG A 66 -9.02 2.88 -7.74
CA ARG A 66 -8.54 1.51 -7.89
C ARG A 66 -7.85 1.04 -6.64
N ILE A 67 -7.72 -0.28 -6.50
CA ILE A 67 -7.06 -0.88 -5.34
C ILE A 67 -5.89 -1.71 -5.85
N ILE A 68 -4.73 -1.43 -5.27
CA ILE A 68 -3.48 -2.16 -5.51
C ILE A 68 -3.02 -2.79 -4.21
N TYR A 69 -2.10 -3.75 -4.29
CA TYR A 69 -1.39 -4.21 -3.11
C TYR A 69 0.09 -4.45 -3.42
N VAL A 70 0.90 -4.33 -2.38
CA VAL A 70 2.25 -4.87 -2.31
C VAL A 70 2.30 -5.82 -1.13
N ARG A 71 3.33 -6.68 -1.05
CA ARG A 71 3.48 -7.60 0.07
C ARG A 71 4.50 -7.06 1.06
N VAL A 72 4.37 -7.48 2.31
CA VAL A 72 5.34 -7.12 3.36
C VAL A 72 6.77 -7.45 2.92
N LYS A 73 6.98 -8.60 2.29
CA LYS A 73 8.31 -8.98 1.78
C LYS A 73 8.87 -7.98 0.77
N ASN A 74 8.02 -7.35 -0.03
CA ASN A 74 8.47 -6.34 -1.00
C ASN A 74 9.05 -5.12 -0.26
N CYS A 75 8.50 -4.79 0.89
CA CYS A 75 9.02 -3.71 1.74
C CYS A 75 10.34 -4.12 2.40
N SER A 76 10.41 -5.34 2.94
CA SER A 76 11.61 -5.84 3.60
C SER A 76 12.81 -5.91 2.65
N GLU A 77 12.56 -6.26 1.40
CA GLU A 77 13.61 -6.34 0.37
C GLU A 77 14.35 -5.02 0.15
N ILE A 78 13.72 -3.90 0.47
CA ILE A 78 14.27 -2.57 0.22
C ILE A 78 14.49 -1.76 1.49
N GLY A 79 14.47 -2.41 2.65
CA GLY A 79 14.69 -1.73 3.93
C GLY A 79 13.56 -0.82 4.39
N ALA A 80 12.39 -0.89 3.75
CA ALA A 80 11.22 -0.17 4.20
C ALA A 80 10.60 -0.88 5.41
N VAL A 81 9.92 -0.10 6.27
CA VAL A 81 9.36 -0.57 7.52
C VAL A 81 7.84 -0.47 7.46
N VAL A 82 7.16 -1.54 7.86
CA VAL A 82 5.70 -1.56 7.92
C VAL A 82 5.29 -1.41 9.38
N LYS A 83 4.41 -0.44 9.65
CA LYS A 83 3.93 -0.15 11.02
C LYS A 83 2.43 -0.40 11.08
N TYR A 84 2.00 -1.15 12.10
CA TYR A 84 0.58 -1.38 12.35
C TYR A 84 0.04 -0.27 13.24
N LEU A 85 -0.87 0.54 12.69
CA LEU A 85 -1.40 1.75 13.36
C LEU A 85 -2.93 1.75 13.29
N PRO A 86 -3.60 0.78 13.95
CA PRO A 86 -5.05 0.67 13.86
C PRO A 86 -5.76 1.89 14.46
N SER A 87 -6.91 2.23 13.89
CA SER A 87 -7.79 3.28 14.40
C SER A 87 -9.17 2.71 14.68
N LYS A 88 -10.05 3.50 15.30
CA LYS A 88 -11.43 3.07 15.55
C LYS A 88 -12.20 2.81 14.26
N SER A 89 -11.95 3.61 13.24
CA SER A 89 -12.64 3.49 11.96
C SER A 89 -12.01 2.47 11.04
N ASP A 90 -10.74 2.09 11.29
CA ASP A 90 -10.02 1.14 10.47
C ASP A 90 -9.04 0.30 11.31
N PRO A 91 -9.47 -0.89 11.77
CA PRO A 91 -8.61 -1.75 12.57
C PRO A 91 -7.43 -2.36 11.78
N TYR A 92 -7.40 -2.18 10.46
CA TYR A 92 -6.36 -2.71 9.58
C TYR A 92 -5.37 -1.65 9.13
N HIS A 93 -5.58 -0.39 9.55
CA HIS A 93 -4.72 0.70 9.11
C HIS A 93 -3.26 0.48 9.47
N SER A 94 -2.40 0.68 8.49
CA SER A 94 -0.96 0.51 8.63
C SER A 94 -0.26 1.55 7.76
N GLU A 95 1.05 1.70 7.92
CA GLU A 95 1.84 2.62 7.11
C GLU A 95 3.15 1.95 6.69
N ILE A 96 3.60 2.30 5.50
CA ILE A 96 4.92 1.91 5.01
C ILE A 96 5.82 3.14 5.10
N HIS A 97 6.93 3.02 5.84
CA HIS A 97 7.92 4.08 6.04
C HIS A 97 9.22 3.70 5.34
N GLY A 98 9.99 4.71 4.90
CA GLY A 98 11.26 4.48 4.23
C GLY A 98 12.30 3.81 5.13
N SER A 99 12.27 4.15 6.42
CA SER A 99 13.11 3.55 7.47
C SER A 99 12.48 3.87 8.82
N GLU A 100 13.08 3.41 9.91
CA GLU A 100 12.60 3.73 11.26
C GLU A 100 12.61 5.25 11.54
N GLY A 101 13.56 5.97 10.97
CA GLY A 101 13.69 7.40 11.20
C GLY A 101 13.17 8.29 10.08
N THR A 102 12.64 7.73 9.00
CA THR A 102 12.24 8.49 7.82
C THR A 102 10.94 7.94 7.25
N ALA A 103 9.87 8.72 7.36
CA ALA A 103 8.55 8.29 6.89
C ALA A 103 8.47 8.19 5.36
N LEU A 104 9.04 9.17 4.63
CA LEU A 104 9.00 9.17 3.17
C LEU A 104 9.83 8.04 2.59
N LEU A 105 9.24 7.29 1.67
CA LEU A 105 9.96 6.31 0.87
C LEU A 105 10.91 7.02 -0.09
N SER A 106 12.12 6.48 -0.24
CA SER A 106 13.08 7.01 -1.21
C SER A 106 12.61 6.77 -2.65
N LYS A 107 13.22 7.46 -3.60
CA LYS A 107 12.90 7.30 -5.02
C LYS A 107 13.07 5.85 -5.47
N SER A 108 14.15 5.19 -5.05
CA SER A 108 14.40 3.79 -5.42
C SER A 108 13.40 2.84 -4.76
N GLN A 109 13.02 3.11 -3.51
CA GLN A 109 12.01 2.31 -2.82
C GLN A 109 10.65 2.42 -3.53
N ARG A 110 10.23 3.64 -3.90
CA ARG A 110 8.98 3.84 -4.62
C ARG A 110 8.97 3.12 -5.97
N ARG A 111 10.10 3.15 -6.67
CA ARG A 111 10.23 2.45 -7.95
C ARG A 111 10.09 0.94 -7.77
N HIS A 112 10.77 0.37 -6.77
CA HIS A 112 10.69 -1.06 -6.47
C HIS A 112 9.26 -1.48 -6.17
N LEU A 113 8.57 -0.76 -5.28
CA LEU A 113 7.20 -1.09 -4.92
C LEU A 113 6.26 -0.98 -6.13
N SER A 114 6.45 0.02 -6.99
CA SER A 114 5.62 0.15 -8.19
C SER A 114 5.79 -1.04 -9.14
N GLN A 115 6.97 -1.63 -9.19
CA GLN A 115 7.24 -2.82 -10.01
C GLN A 115 6.64 -4.09 -9.42
N LYS A 116 6.46 -4.15 -8.10
CA LYS A 116 5.92 -5.32 -7.40
C LYS A 116 4.41 -5.25 -7.18
N ALA A 117 3.82 -4.07 -7.31
CA ALA A 117 2.42 -3.86 -7.03
C ALA A 117 1.51 -4.62 -8.01
N VAL A 118 0.40 -5.12 -7.47
CA VAL A 118 -0.63 -5.84 -8.23
C VAL A 118 -1.93 -5.05 -8.10
N THR A 119 -2.57 -4.79 -9.23
CA THR A 119 -3.89 -4.14 -9.26
C THR A 119 -4.97 -5.22 -9.13
N VAL A 120 -5.85 -5.07 -8.13
CA VAL A 120 -6.92 -6.04 -7.87
C VAL A 120 -8.32 -5.47 -8.12
N TYR A 121 -8.40 -4.15 -8.34
CA TYR A 121 -9.69 -3.52 -8.64
C TYR A 121 -9.49 -2.27 -9.48
#